data_64d6f48a56c7d93059cc72627882344a
#
_entry.id   64d6f48a56c7d93059cc72627882344a
#
_cell.length_a   1.000
_cell.length_b   1.000
_cell.length_c   1.000
_cell.angle_alpha   90.00
_cell.angle_beta   90.00
_cell.angle_gamma   90.00
#
_symmetry.space_group_name_H-M   'P 1'
#
loop_
_entity.id
_entity.type
_entity.pdbx_description
1 polymer ?
#
loop_
_entity_poly.entity_id
_entity_poly.type
_entity_poly.pdbx_seq_one_letter_code
_entity_poly.pdbx_strand_id
1 'polypeptide(L)'
;MSRLDPTLLPLLEAELRNAHELTAVERFSQHEHQGAGRYADLLPATPPDKGQQYAFLVDLDACTGCKACVTGCHSLNGLDANSGEVWRQVGSLGPQAVTSACHHCADPACLKGCPAEAYEKDALTGAVIHLDDACIGCSYCTMTCAYEVPSFSDRLGIVRKCDLCHGRLSAGEAPACVQACPTEAIRIQVVDVATAGADWGLGAGPDPKLSRPTTTYLGTRPPADSRPWHRSHLRTMPRRSENDGTS
;
A
#
# COMPACT_ATOMS: atom_id res chain seq x y z
N MET A 1 -33.76 -35.77 -16.42
CA MET A 1 -32.29 -35.80 -16.19
C MET A 1 -31.61 -35.81 -17.52
N SER A 2 -31.18 -34.62 -17.99
CA SER A 2 -30.50 -34.47 -19.28
C SER A 2 -29.09 -35.08 -19.14
N ARG A 3 -28.78 -36.07 -19.99
CA ARG A 3 -27.42 -36.65 -20.07
C ARG A 3 -26.52 -35.60 -20.74
N LEU A 4 -25.43 -35.23 -20.13
CA LEU A 4 -24.39 -34.41 -20.73
C LEU A 4 -23.87 -35.11 -21.99
N ASP A 5 -23.71 -34.36 -23.06
CA ASP A 5 -23.17 -34.84 -24.33
C ASP A 5 -21.74 -35.34 -24.12
N PRO A 6 -21.45 -36.65 -24.47
CA PRO A 6 -20.11 -37.22 -24.26
C PRO A 6 -19.00 -36.48 -25.01
N THR A 7 -19.32 -35.70 -26.04
CA THR A 7 -18.35 -34.94 -26.83
C THR A 7 -17.85 -33.67 -26.08
N LEU A 8 -18.58 -33.23 -25.06
CA LEU A 8 -18.22 -32.08 -24.23
C LEU A 8 -17.29 -32.44 -23.05
N LEU A 9 -17.21 -33.74 -22.70
CA LEU A 9 -16.36 -34.20 -21.59
C LEU A 9 -14.87 -33.84 -21.79
N PRO A 10 -14.23 -34.05 -22.96
CA PRO A 10 -12.83 -33.71 -23.17
C PRO A 10 -12.58 -32.18 -23.11
N LEU A 11 -13.55 -31.37 -23.51
CA LEU A 11 -13.45 -29.91 -23.43
C LEU A 11 -13.57 -29.44 -22.01
N LEU A 12 -14.49 -30.00 -21.22
CA LEU A 12 -14.64 -29.73 -19.80
C LEU A 12 -13.42 -30.19 -18.98
N GLU A 13 -12.83 -31.34 -19.33
CA GLU A 13 -11.59 -31.78 -18.69
C GLU A 13 -10.38 -30.93 -19.08
N ALA A 14 -10.34 -30.37 -20.29
CA ALA A 14 -9.32 -29.44 -20.71
C ALA A 14 -9.48 -28.08 -20.00
N GLU A 15 -10.71 -27.57 -19.84
CA GLU A 15 -11.00 -26.36 -19.08
C GLU A 15 -10.71 -26.55 -17.59
N LEU A 16 -11.02 -27.70 -17.01
CA LEU A 16 -10.69 -28.03 -15.62
C LEU A 16 -9.17 -28.16 -15.42
N ARG A 17 -8.44 -28.72 -16.38
CA ARG A 17 -6.96 -28.72 -16.35
C ARG A 17 -6.39 -27.31 -16.46
N ASN A 18 -6.94 -26.48 -17.34
CA ASN A 18 -6.53 -25.08 -17.49
C ASN A 18 -6.92 -24.24 -16.27
N ALA A 19 -8.02 -24.57 -15.58
CA ALA A 19 -8.39 -23.93 -14.33
C ALA A 19 -7.43 -24.29 -13.15
N HIS A 20 -6.74 -25.43 -13.25
CA HIS A 20 -5.65 -25.79 -12.34
C HIS A 20 -4.27 -25.31 -12.81
N GLU A 21 -4.14 -24.78 -14.03
CA GLU A 21 -2.93 -24.06 -14.41
C GLU A 21 -2.90 -22.73 -13.67
N LEU A 22 -1.90 -22.59 -12.82
CA LEU A 22 -1.63 -21.36 -12.09
C LEU A 22 -1.67 -20.15 -13.03
N THR A 23 -2.36 -19.12 -12.64
CA THR A 23 -2.32 -17.84 -13.36
C THR A 23 -0.87 -17.36 -13.48
N ALA A 24 -0.59 -16.45 -14.40
CA ALA A 24 0.75 -15.88 -14.54
C ALA A 24 1.26 -15.28 -13.21
N VAL A 25 0.36 -14.75 -12.37
CA VAL A 25 0.67 -14.22 -11.05
C VAL A 25 1.03 -15.34 -10.06
N GLU A 26 0.28 -16.42 -10.05
CA GLU A 26 0.55 -17.58 -9.19
C GLU A 26 1.85 -18.30 -9.60
N ARG A 27 2.11 -18.44 -10.90
CA ARG A 27 3.40 -18.95 -11.41
C ARG A 27 4.57 -18.07 -10.99
N PHE A 28 4.42 -16.76 -11.09
CA PHE A 28 5.43 -15.79 -10.67
C PHE A 28 5.67 -15.90 -9.17
N SER A 29 4.61 -15.98 -8.36
CA SER A 29 4.68 -16.15 -6.91
C SER A 29 5.36 -17.46 -6.49
N GLN A 30 5.08 -18.57 -7.19
CA GLN A 30 5.74 -19.86 -6.91
C GLN A 30 7.23 -19.87 -7.30
N HIS A 31 7.61 -19.19 -8.38
CA HIS A 31 9.02 -19.03 -8.75
C HIS A 31 9.81 -18.22 -7.73
N GLU A 32 9.17 -17.23 -7.10
CA GLU A 32 9.80 -16.45 -6.04
C GLU A 32 10.02 -17.27 -4.76
N HIS A 33 9.14 -18.20 -4.43
CA HIS A 33 9.29 -19.05 -3.24
C HIS A 33 10.38 -20.12 -3.38
N GLN A 34 10.83 -20.44 -4.59
CA GLN A 34 11.84 -21.47 -4.85
C GLN A 34 13.28 -20.94 -5.01
N GLY A 35 13.45 -19.62 -5.10
CA GLY A 35 14.75 -18.99 -5.17
C GLY A 35 15.01 -18.16 -3.92
N ALA A 36 16.14 -18.36 -3.22
CA ALA A 36 16.73 -17.35 -2.36
C ALA A 36 17.06 -16.14 -3.25
N GLY A 37 16.04 -15.51 -3.80
CA GLY A 37 16.08 -14.48 -4.83
C GLY A 37 15.88 -13.10 -4.22
N ARG A 38 16.00 -12.14 -5.06
CA ARG A 38 15.92 -10.69 -4.95
C ARG A 38 14.87 -10.13 -3.97
N TYR A 39 13.91 -10.94 -3.49
CA TYR A 39 12.79 -10.52 -2.63
C TYR A 39 12.72 -11.28 -1.30
N ALA A 40 13.76 -12.08 -0.95
CA ALA A 40 13.75 -12.87 0.28
C ALA A 40 13.68 -12.02 1.56
N ASP A 41 14.23 -10.81 1.52
CA ASP A 41 14.38 -9.91 2.68
C ASP A 41 13.33 -8.79 2.73
N LEU A 42 12.25 -8.91 1.97
CA LEU A 42 11.19 -7.88 1.93
C LEU A 42 10.29 -7.88 3.16
N LEU A 43 10.25 -9.00 3.88
CA LEU A 43 9.58 -9.17 5.16
C LEU A 43 10.59 -9.51 6.25
N PRO A 44 10.37 -9.04 7.49
CA PRO A 44 11.15 -9.49 8.63
C PRO A 44 11.02 -11.01 8.82
N ALA A 45 12.12 -11.67 9.18
CA ALA A 45 12.15 -13.11 9.42
C ALA A 45 11.24 -13.55 10.58
N THR A 46 10.99 -12.65 11.53
CA THR A 46 10.12 -12.88 12.68
C THR A 46 8.92 -11.91 12.65
N PRO A 47 7.71 -12.40 12.91
CA PRO A 47 6.55 -11.53 13.05
C PRO A 47 6.69 -10.59 14.25
N PRO A 48 5.89 -9.51 14.32
CA PRO A 48 5.89 -8.62 15.49
C PRO A 48 5.48 -9.32 16.77
N ASP A 49 6.17 -9.01 17.85
CA ASP A 49 5.80 -9.39 19.21
C ASP A 49 4.80 -8.41 19.83
N LYS A 50 4.31 -8.74 21.03
CA LYS A 50 3.42 -7.86 21.80
C LYS A 50 4.05 -6.48 22.01
N GLY A 51 3.37 -5.44 21.58
CA GLY A 51 3.86 -4.05 21.64
C GLY A 51 4.63 -3.60 20.40
N GLN A 52 4.74 -4.48 19.41
CA GLN A 52 5.34 -4.22 18.10
C GLN A 52 4.29 -4.28 17.00
N GLN A 53 4.64 -3.79 15.82
CA GLN A 53 3.81 -3.91 14.62
C GLN A 53 4.66 -3.87 13.34
N TYR A 54 4.09 -4.33 12.24
CA TYR A 54 4.66 -4.10 10.92
C TYR A 54 4.53 -2.63 10.51
N ALA A 55 5.54 -2.15 9.80
CA ALA A 55 5.59 -0.80 9.26
C ALA A 55 6.33 -0.78 7.92
N PHE A 56 6.04 0.23 7.10
CA PHE A 56 6.85 0.49 5.92
C PHE A 56 8.19 1.11 6.32
N LEU A 57 9.25 0.59 5.71
CA LEU A 57 10.57 1.22 5.63
C LEU A 57 10.77 1.70 4.19
N VAL A 58 11.06 2.96 3.99
CA VAL A 58 11.24 3.57 2.68
C VAL A 58 12.63 4.18 2.59
N ASP A 59 13.43 3.68 1.67
CA ASP A 59 14.72 4.25 1.31
C ASP A 59 14.53 5.28 0.20
N LEU A 60 14.73 6.55 0.56
CA LEU A 60 14.57 7.67 -0.37
C LEU A 60 15.66 7.69 -1.45
N ASP A 61 16.87 7.27 -1.13
CA ASP A 61 17.99 7.27 -2.07
C ASP A 61 17.85 6.16 -3.11
N ALA A 62 17.23 5.04 -2.75
CA ALA A 62 16.89 3.95 -3.66
C ALA A 62 15.63 4.21 -4.50
N CYS A 63 14.78 5.17 -4.09
CA CYS A 63 13.53 5.44 -4.79
C CYS A 63 13.76 6.24 -6.08
N THR A 64 13.53 5.63 -7.23
CA THR A 64 13.65 6.27 -8.55
C THR A 64 12.40 7.00 -9.04
N GLY A 65 11.29 6.95 -8.28
CA GLY A 65 10.02 7.55 -8.69
C GLY A 65 9.28 6.82 -9.81
N CYS A 66 9.64 5.57 -10.13
CA CYS A 66 9.13 4.80 -11.28
C CYS A 66 7.62 4.45 -11.22
N LYS A 67 6.97 4.60 -10.06
CA LYS A 67 5.54 4.31 -9.80
C LYS A 67 5.14 2.83 -9.93
N ALA A 68 6.06 1.88 -10.06
CA ALA A 68 5.73 0.44 -10.09
C ALA A 68 4.93 0.02 -8.84
N CYS A 69 5.26 0.55 -7.67
CA CYS A 69 4.54 0.34 -6.42
C CYS A 69 3.08 0.84 -6.46
N VAL A 70 2.80 1.90 -7.21
CA VAL A 70 1.44 2.42 -7.42
C VAL A 70 0.65 1.45 -8.29
N THR A 71 1.23 1.02 -9.42
CA THR A 71 0.60 0.06 -10.33
C THR A 71 0.31 -1.27 -9.64
N GLY A 72 1.29 -1.82 -8.88
CA GLY A 72 1.09 -3.06 -8.11
C GLY A 72 -0.02 -2.93 -7.08
N CYS A 73 -0.09 -1.80 -6.38
CA CYS A 73 -1.16 -1.52 -5.42
C CYS A 73 -2.54 -1.45 -6.11
N HIS A 74 -2.63 -0.73 -7.24
CA HIS A 74 -3.88 -0.60 -8.00
C HIS A 74 -4.39 -1.95 -8.51
N SER A 75 -3.50 -2.75 -9.13
CA SER A 75 -3.86 -4.05 -9.70
C SER A 75 -4.37 -5.01 -8.65
N LEU A 76 -3.70 -5.09 -7.49
CA LEU A 76 -4.07 -6.04 -6.45
C LEU A 76 -5.39 -5.65 -5.76
N ASN A 77 -5.58 -4.34 -5.49
CA ASN A 77 -6.71 -3.88 -4.68
C ASN A 77 -7.92 -3.46 -5.53
N GLY A 78 -7.88 -3.68 -6.84
CA GLY A 78 -8.98 -3.34 -7.74
C GLY A 78 -9.35 -1.85 -7.70
N LEU A 79 -8.33 -0.97 -7.53
CA LEU A 79 -8.57 0.46 -7.46
C LEU A 79 -8.91 1.00 -8.84
N ASP A 80 -9.89 1.88 -8.90
CA ASP A 80 -10.25 2.55 -10.14
C ASP A 80 -9.37 3.77 -10.37
N ALA A 81 -8.45 3.67 -11.32
CA ALA A 81 -7.57 4.76 -11.70
C ALA A 81 -8.33 5.99 -12.25
N ASN A 82 -9.54 5.80 -12.80
CA ASN A 82 -10.36 6.88 -13.35
C ASN A 82 -11.13 7.65 -12.26
N SER A 83 -11.45 6.98 -11.14
CA SER A 83 -12.11 7.60 -9.99
C SER A 83 -11.14 8.35 -9.06
N GLY A 84 -9.86 8.35 -9.35
CA GLY A 84 -8.85 8.97 -8.50
C GLY A 84 -8.57 8.22 -7.20
N GLU A 85 -9.03 6.97 -7.04
CA GLU A 85 -8.69 6.12 -5.91
C GLU A 85 -7.20 5.83 -5.88
N VAL A 86 -6.48 6.41 -4.95
CA VAL A 86 -5.03 6.26 -4.83
C VAL A 86 -4.65 5.91 -3.39
N TRP A 87 -4.27 4.65 -3.16
CA TRP A 87 -3.81 4.22 -1.85
C TRP A 87 -2.31 4.43 -1.65
N ARG A 88 -1.51 4.28 -2.70
CA ARG A 88 -0.08 4.61 -2.71
C ARG A 88 0.20 5.67 -3.75
N GLN A 89 0.98 6.65 -3.38
CA GLN A 89 1.42 7.75 -4.25
C GLN A 89 2.93 7.74 -4.40
N VAL A 90 3.39 8.29 -5.51
CA VAL A 90 4.78 8.69 -5.72
C VAL A 90 4.77 10.12 -6.24
N GLY A 91 5.46 10.97 -5.55
CA GLY A 91 5.67 12.37 -5.90
C GLY A 91 7.10 12.80 -5.62
N SER A 92 7.33 14.10 -5.53
CA SER A 92 8.65 14.65 -5.25
C SER A 92 8.60 15.71 -4.15
N LEU A 93 9.61 15.73 -3.30
CA LEU A 93 9.95 16.83 -2.40
C LEU A 93 11.28 17.44 -2.87
N GLY A 94 11.21 18.58 -3.53
CA GLY A 94 12.38 19.08 -4.26
C GLY A 94 12.84 18.08 -5.32
N PRO A 95 14.14 17.73 -5.36
CA PRO A 95 14.68 16.75 -6.31
C PRO A 95 14.41 15.30 -5.91
N GLN A 96 13.99 15.06 -4.65
CA GLN A 96 13.85 13.72 -4.08
C GLN A 96 12.51 13.09 -4.45
N ALA A 97 12.54 11.88 -5.01
CA ALA A 97 11.33 11.08 -5.19
C ALA A 97 10.88 10.49 -3.84
N VAL A 98 9.59 10.58 -3.56
CA VAL A 98 9.00 10.06 -2.30
C VAL A 98 7.78 9.21 -2.61
N THR A 99 7.78 7.99 -2.10
CA THR A 99 6.60 7.12 -2.13
C THR A 99 5.90 7.13 -0.77
N SER A 100 4.59 7.25 -0.78
CA SER A 100 3.76 7.32 0.42
C SER A 100 2.49 6.49 0.31
N ALA A 101 2.04 5.97 1.44
CA ALA A 101 0.76 5.28 1.61
C ALA A 101 0.25 5.54 3.05
N CYS A 102 -0.67 4.72 3.56
CA CYS A 102 -1.03 4.77 4.98
C CYS A 102 0.19 4.46 5.85
N HIS A 103 0.34 5.22 6.93
CA HIS A 103 1.43 5.01 7.89
C HIS A 103 1.07 4.04 9.01
N HIS A 104 -0.13 3.48 9.00
CA HIS A 104 -0.65 2.56 10.03
C HIS A 104 -0.27 2.98 11.45
N CYS A 105 -0.58 4.24 11.76
CA CYS A 105 -0.16 4.95 12.95
C CYS A 105 -0.36 4.13 14.23
N ALA A 106 0.55 4.29 15.21
CA ALA A 106 0.39 3.70 16.54
C ALA A 106 -0.86 4.24 17.23
N ASP A 107 -1.18 5.51 16.96
CA ASP A 107 -2.37 6.20 17.47
C ASP A 107 -3.21 6.80 16.31
N PRO A 108 -4.01 5.99 15.59
CA PRO A 108 -4.63 6.40 14.34
C PRO A 108 -5.82 7.35 14.56
N ALA A 109 -5.65 8.62 14.16
CA ALA A 109 -6.70 9.64 14.26
C ALA A 109 -7.94 9.30 13.40
N CYS A 110 -7.76 8.63 12.26
CA CYS A 110 -8.87 8.19 11.41
C CYS A 110 -9.77 7.17 12.10
N LEU A 111 -9.22 6.25 12.88
CA LEU A 111 -9.96 5.27 13.66
C LEU A 111 -10.72 5.95 14.81
N LYS A 112 -10.02 6.79 15.58
CA LYS A 112 -10.62 7.50 16.72
C LYS A 112 -11.72 8.47 16.31
N GLY A 113 -11.58 9.08 15.14
CA GLY A 113 -12.52 10.07 14.65
C GLY A 113 -13.70 9.48 13.88
N CYS A 114 -13.78 8.16 13.68
CA CYS A 114 -14.85 7.57 12.90
C CYS A 114 -16.15 7.42 13.72
N PRO A 115 -17.24 8.14 13.40
CA PRO A 115 -18.48 8.05 14.14
C PRO A 115 -19.23 6.74 13.92
N ALA A 116 -18.89 6.01 12.85
CA ALA A 116 -19.50 4.72 12.47
C ALA A 116 -18.63 3.52 12.88
N GLU A 117 -17.53 3.75 13.62
CA GLU A 117 -16.58 2.70 14.01
C GLU A 117 -16.11 1.82 12.83
N ALA A 118 -16.05 2.40 11.62
CA ALA A 118 -15.68 1.72 10.38
C ALA A 118 -14.18 1.48 10.24
N TYR A 119 -13.43 1.41 11.34
CA TYR A 119 -12.02 1.09 11.37
C TYR A 119 -11.69 0.14 12.50
N GLU A 120 -10.77 -0.76 12.23
CA GLU A 120 -10.14 -1.59 13.26
C GLU A 120 -8.62 -1.52 13.14
N LYS A 121 -7.93 -1.84 14.21
CA LYS A 121 -6.49 -2.01 14.22
C LYS A 121 -6.18 -3.45 14.58
N ASP A 122 -5.58 -4.17 13.64
CA ASP A 122 -5.17 -5.55 13.84
C ASP A 122 -4.06 -5.63 14.89
N ALA A 123 -4.25 -6.48 15.88
CA ALA A 123 -3.36 -6.57 17.04
C ALA A 123 -2.02 -7.25 16.72
N LEU A 124 -1.96 -8.08 15.67
CA LEU A 124 -0.76 -8.84 15.28
C LEU A 124 0.09 -8.04 14.31
N THR A 125 -0.53 -7.52 13.26
CA THR A 125 0.18 -6.81 12.20
C THR A 125 0.30 -5.31 12.45
N GLY A 126 -0.58 -4.74 13.29
CA GLY A 126 -0.73 -3.30 13.48
C GLY A 126 -1.41 -2.58 12.31
N ALA A 127 -1.91 -3.33 11.32
CA ALA A 127 -2.64 -2.75 10.20
C ALA A 127 -3.89 -2.02 10.70
N VAL A 128 -4.08 -0.79 10.27
CA VAL A 128 -5.33 -0.06 10.45
C VAL A 128 -6.19 -0.36 9.24
N ILE A 129 -7.23 -1.13 9.43
CA ILE A 129 -8.11 -1.66 8.37
C ILE A 129 -9.39 -0.83 8.35
N HIS A 130 -9.89 -0.54 7.15
CA HIS A 130 -11.19 0.08 6.97
C HIS A 130 -12.24 -1.01 6.73
N LEU A 131 -13.37 -0.92 7.41
CA LEU A 131 -14.50 -1.83 7.31
C LEU A 131 -15.54 -1.22 6.36
N ASP A 132 -15.50 -1.63 5.10
CA ASP A 132 -16.32 -1.06 4.05
C ASP A 132 -17.81 -1.14 4.35
N ASP A 133 -18.27 -2.25 4.93
CA ASP A 133 -19.69 -2.50 5.28
C ASP A 133 -20.18 -1.62 6.44
N ALA A 134 -19.31 -1.13 7.31
CA ALA A 134 -19.65 -0.23 8.41
C ALA A 134 -19.59 1.25 7.99
N CYS A 135 -19.00 1.56 6.85
CA CYS A 135 -18.76 2.93 6.42
C CYS A 135 -20.04 3.61 5.91
N ILE A 136 -20.39 4.74 6.50
CA ILE A 136 -21.52 5.58 6.07
C ILE A 136 -21.14 6.70 5.09
N GLY A 137 -19.90 6.75 4.63
CA GLY A 137 -19.44 7.73 3.63
C GLY A 137 -19.31 9.18 4.13
N CYS A 138 -19.34 9.42 5.45
CA CYS A 138 -19.33 10.78 6.01
C CYS A 138 -18.03 11.58 5.77
N SER A 139 -16.97 10.95 5.31
CA SER A 139 -15.65 11.53 4.99
C SER A 139 -14.93 12.22 6.16
N TYR A 140 -15.38 12.08 7.41
CA TYR A 140 -14.75 12.72 8.56
C TYR A 140 -13.28 12.29 8.73
N CYS A 141 -12.98 11.02 8.46
CA CYS A 141 -11.62 10.47 8.52
C CYS A 141 -10.64 11.10 7.53
N THR A 142 -11.12 11.68 6.41
CA THR A 142 -10.25 12.40 5.46
C THR A 142 -9.72 13.71 6.08
N MET A 143 -10.49 14.33 6.96
CA MET A 143 -10.12 15.56 7.65
C MET A 143 -9.29 15.31 8.92
N THR A 144 -9.48 14.15 9.57
CA THR A 144 -8.74 13.82 10.80
C THR A 144 -7.35 13.27 10.52
N CYS A 145 -7.10 12.72 9.33
CA CYS A 145 -5.80 12.19 8.95
C CYS A 145 -4.84 13.33 8.57
N ALA A 146 -3.85 13.60 9.40
CA ALA A 146 -2.84 14.63 9.12
C ALA A 146 -2.02 14.33 7.84
N TYR A 147 -2.08 13.09 7.33
CA TYR A 147 -1.34 12.64 6.14
C TYR A 147 -2.24 12.51 4.91
N GLU A 148 -3.50 12.91 4.97
CA GLU A 148 -4.47 12.89 3.86
C GLU A 148 -4.59 11.53 3.14
N VAL A 149 -4.51 10.44 3.90
CA VAL A 149 -4.49 9.10 3.31
C VAL A 149 -5.87 8.57 2.96
N PRO A 150 -6.89 8.65 3.83
CA PRO A 150 -8.22 8.19 3.48
C PRO A 150 -8.78 9.03 2.32
N SER A 151 -9.34 8.38 1.32
CA SER A 151 -9.95 9.04 0.16
C SER A 151 -11.36 8.52 -0.07
N PHE A 152 -12.27 9.41 -0.47
CA PHE A 152 -13.63 9.03 -0.81
C PHE A 152 -13.66 8.38 -2.19
N SER A 153 -14.39 7.30 -2.31
CA SER A 153 -14.66 6.61 -3.57
C SER A 153 -16.05 6.97 -4.02
N ASP A 154 -16.16 7.82 -5.07
CA ASP A 154 -17.46 8.21 -5.64
C ASP A 154 -18.24 6.99 -6.16
N ARG A 155 -17.51 5.99 -6.67
CA ARG A 155 -18.12 4.76 -7.21
C ARG A 155 -18.79 3.91 -6.13
N LEU A 156 -18.19 3.86 -4.92
CA LEU A 156 -18.68 3.02 -3.83
C LEU A 156 -19.50 3.80 -2.79
N GLY A 157 -19.40 5.13 -2.77
CA GLY A 157 -20.05 5.97 -1.78
C GLY A 157 -19.43 5.90 -0.38
N ILE A 158 -18.22 5.35 -0.26
CA ILE A 158 -17.51 5.15 1.00
C ILE A 158 -16.09 5.68 0.94
N VAL A 159 -15.46 5.84 2.09
CA VAL A 159 -14.02 6.14 2.16
C VAL A 159 -13.22 4.85 2.11
N ARG A 160 -12.09 4.86 1.44
CA ARG A 160 -11.14 3.74 1.41
C ARG A 160 -9.71 4.21 1.62
N LYS A 161 -8.84 3.31 2.03
CA LYS A 161 -7.40 3.56 2.20
C LYS A 161 -6.59 2.27 2.17
N CYS A 162 -5.27 2.42 2.06
CA CYS A 162 -4.34 1.31 2.21
C CYS A 162 -4.55 0.56 3.53
N ASP A 163 -4.62 -0.76 3.46
CA ASP A 163 -4.81 -1.73 4.55
C ASP A 163 -3.52 -2.50 4.92
N LEU A 164 -2.35 -2.06 4.41
CA LEU A 164 -1.06 -2.75 4.51
C LEU A 164 -1.01 -4.08 3.74
N CYS A 165 -1.93 -4.32 2.84
CA CYS A 165 -2.21 -5.63 2.24
C CYS A 165 -2.36 -6.72 3.32
N HIS A 166 -3.19 -6.45 4.33
CA HIS A 166 -3.35 -7.25 5.54
C HIS A 166 -3.51 -8.75 5.25
N GLY A 167 -4.34 -9.12 4.25
CA GLY A 167 -4.52 -10.52 3.86
C GLY A 167 -3.22 -11.19 3.40
N ARG A 168 -2.35 -10.46 2.68
CA ARG A 168 -1.04 -10.97 2.26
C ARG A 168 -0.08 -11.12 3.42
N LEU A 169 0.00 -10.10 4.28
CA LEU A 169 0.86 -10.17 5.48
C LEU A 169 0.47 -11.33 6.40
N SER A 170 -0.82 -11.57 6.58
CA SER A 170 -1.33 -12.70 7.35
C SER A 170 -0.98 -14.06 6.73
N ALA A 171 -0.79 -14.10 5.40
CA ALA A 171 -0.31 -15.27 4.66
C ALA A 171 1.22 -15.38 4.59
N GLY A 172 1.96 -14.46 5.22
CA GLY A 172 3.43 -14.41 5.14
C GLY A 172 3.96 -13.83 3.82
N GLU A 173 3.13 -13.10 3.09
CA GLU A 173 3.49 -12.49 1.82
C GLU A 173 3.71 -10.98 1.96
N ALA A 174 4.71 -10.45 1.25
CA ALA A 174 4.95 -9.01 1.22
C ALA A 174 3.79 -8.26 0.53
N PRO A 175 3.49 -7.01 0.96
CA PRO A 175 2.53 -6.14 0.28
C PRO A 175 2.87 -5.95 -1.20
N ALA A 176 1.85 -5.83 -2.05
CA ALA A 176 2.02 -5.71 -3.50
C ALA A 176 2.98 -4.57 -3.91
N CYS A 177 2.92 -3.44 -3.22
CA CYS A 177 3.79 -2.30 -3.49
C CYS A 177 5.27 -2.56 -3.11
N VAL A 178 5.52 -3.45 -2.15
CA VAL A 178 6.86 -3.88 -1.75
C VAL A 178 7.42 -4.81 -2.82
N GLN A 179 6.68 -5.84 -3.20
CA GLN A 179 7.08 -6.77 -4.26
C GLN A 179 7.27 -6.10 -5.62
N ALA A 180 6.43 -5.11 -5.95
CA ALA A 180 6.52 -4.41 -7.23
C ALA A 180 7.68 -3.40 -7.32
N CYS A 181 8.41 -3.14 -6.23
CA CYS A 181 9.48 -2.15 -6.23
C CYS A 181 10.77 -2.70 -6.85
N PRO A 182 11.20 -2.25 -8.05
CA PRO A 182 12.36 -2.84 -8.73
C PRO A 182 13.70 -2.49 -8.07
N THR A 183 13.73 -1.47 -7.22
CA THR A 183 14.92 -1.03 -6.48
C THR A 183 14.86 -1.40 -4.99
N GLU A 184 13.83 -2.14 -4.58
CA GLU A 184 13.60 -2.51 -3.17
C GLU A 184 13.60 -1.31 -2.20
N ALA A 185 13.27 -0.13 -2.72
CA ALA A 185 13.17 1.08 -1.92
C ALA A 185 12.08 1.03 -0.85
N ILE A 186 11.14 0.07 -0.96
CA ILE A 186 10.06 -0.13 0.00
C ILE A 186 10.21 -1.52 0.58
N ARG A 187 10.28 -1.60 1.91
CA ARG A 187 10.36 -2.85 2.67
C ARG A 187 9.38 -2.83 3.83
N ILE A 188 9.17 -3.96 4.45
CA ILE A 188 8.47 -4.07 5.73
C ILE A 188 9.49 -4.27 6.83
N GLN A 189 9.29 -3.58 7.94
CA GLN A 189 10.06 -3.72 9.18
C GLN A 189 9.12 -3.97 10.36
N VAL A 190 9.66 -4.44 11.47
CA VAL A 190 8.98 -4.46 12.76
C VAL A 190 9.40 -3.20 13.54
N VAL A 191 8.45 -2.50 14.11
CA VAL A 191 8.68 -1.32 14.94
C VAL A 191 8.02 -1.46 16.30
N ASP A 192 8.64 -0.87 17.32
CA ASP A 192 8.05 -0.76 18.63
C ASP A 192 6.99 0.35 18.64
N VAL A 193 5.79 -0.01 19.03
CA VAL A 193 4.65 0.92 19.12
C VAL A 193 4.92 2.05 20.11
N ALA A 194 5.69 1.81 21.18
CA ALA A 194 5.99 2.82 22.19
C ALA A 194 6.85 3.98 21.64
N THR A 195 7.77 3.67 20.74
CA THR A 195 8.70 4.66 20.13
C THR A 195 8.25 5.18 18.77
N ALA A 196 7.14 4.63 18.21
CA ALA A 196 6.63 5.05 16.92
C ALA A 196 6.39 6.56 16.84
N GLY A 197 6.78 7.17 15.72
CA GLY A 197 6.66 8.60 15.45
C GLY A 197 7.74 9.47 16.08
N ALA A 198 8.70 8.93 16.84
CA ALA A 198 9.78 9.72 17.43
C ALA A 198 10.71 10.31 16.36
N ASP A 199 11.05 9.54 15.36
CA ASP A 199 11.73 10.00 14.14
C ASP A 199 11.23 9.20 12.93
N TRP A 200 10.37 9.80 12.14
CA TRP A 200 9.87 9.15 10.92
C TRP A 200 10.72 9.46 9.67
N GLY A 201 11.81 10.23 9.84
CA GLY A 201 12.86 10.39 8.83
C GLY A 201 12.61 11.44 7.77
N LEU A 202 11.41 11.95 7.56
CA LEU A 202 11.13 12.90 6.46
C LEU A 202 11.49 14.34 6.78
N GLY A 203 11.61 14.71 8.06
CA GLY A 203 12.01 16.08 8.48
C GLY A 203 10.99 17.17 8.16
N ALA A 204 10.05 16.93 7.27
CA ALA A 204 9.00 17.84 6.85
C ALA A 204 7.64 17.13 6.99
N GLY A 205 6.60 17.83 7.40
CA GLY A 205 5.27 17.24 7.51
C GLY A 205 4.55 17.54 8.80
N PRO A 206 3.39 16.89 9.03
CA PRO A 206 2.65 17.03 10.28
C PRO A 206 3.48 16.59 11.47
N ASP A 207 3.21 17.19 12.65
CA ASP A 207 3.84 16.76 13.88
C ASP A 207 3.53 15.26 14.13
N PRO A 208 4.55 14.40 14.17
CA PRO A 208 4.34 12.97 14.33
C PRO A 208 3.71 12.60 15.67
N LYS A 209 3.72 13.51 16.67
CA LYS A 209 3.04 13.29 17.93
C LYS A 209 1.52 13.22 17.81
N LEU A 210 0.93 13.79 16.77
CA LEU A 210 -0.53 13.82 16.57
C LEU A 210 -1.14 12.43 16.38
N SER A 211 -0.42 11.53 15.70
CA SER A 211 -0.95 10.20 15.39
C SER A 211 0.09 9.08 15.44
N ARG A 212 1.35 9.42 15.68
CA ARG A 212 2.48 8.50 15.82
C ARG A 212 2.61 7.56 14.60
N PRO A 213 2.99 8.09 13.42
CA PRO A 213 3.18 7.29 12.20
C PRO A 213 4.27 6.24 12.43
N THR A 214 4.08 5.06 11.84
CA THR A 214 5.05 3.97 11.99
C THR A 214 5.95 3.78 10.78
N THR A 215 5.59 4.38 9.62
CA THR A 215 6.48 4.40 8.46
C THR A 215 7.76 5.16 8.80
N THR A 216 8.91 4.60 8.45
CA THR A 216 10.23 5.24 8.56
C THR A 216 10.78 5.53 7.18
N TYR A 217 11.35 6.71 7.01
CA TYR A 217 12.04 7.13 5.79
C TYR A 217 13.54 7.22 6.08
N LEU A 218 14.34 6.54 5.26
CA LEU A 218 15.82 6.55 5.31
C LEU A 218 16.37 7.33 4.12
N GLY A 219 17.67 7.69 4.21
CA GLY A 219 18.40 8.36 3.13
C GLY A 219 18.43 9.87 3.26
N THR A 220 18.71 10.54 2.14
CA THR A 220 18.90 11.99 2.07
C THR A 220 17.58 12.70 2.36
N ARG A 221 17.53 13.45 3.48
CA ARG A 221 16.34 14.20 3.87
C ARG A 221 16.09 15.38 2.93
N PRO A 222 14.84 15.65 2.55
CA PRO A 222 14.50 16.89 1.86
C PRO A 222 14.97 18.11 2.65
N PRO A 223 15.32 19.22 1.98
CA PRO A 223 15.71 20.46 2.66
C PRO A 223 14.70 20.90 3.71
N ALA A 224 15.17 21.45 4.82
CA ALA A 224 14.30 21.85 5.95
C ALA A 224 13.31 22.99 5.60
N ASP A 225 13.58 23.75 4.55
CA ASP A 225 12.70 24.76 3.96
C ASP A 225 11.66 24.16 3.00
N SER A 226 11.71 22.85 2.76
CA SER A 226 10.64 22.15 2.04
C SER A 226 9.32 22.40 2.76
N ARG A 227 8.29 22.76 1.99
CA ARG A 227 6.94 22.90 2.56
C ARG A 227 6.60 21.68 3.40
N PRO A 228 5.84 21.82 4.49
CA PRO A 228 5.39 20.68 5.28
C PRO A 228 4.88 19.59 4.34
N TRP A 229 5.34 18.36 4.55
CA TRP A 229 4.96 17.26 3.70
C TRP A 229 3.45 17.01 3.87
N HIS A 230 2.76 17.24 2.81
CA HIS A 230 1.34 16.93 2.68
C HIS A 230 1.20 16.08 1.43
N ARG A 231 0.36 15.07 1.46
CA ARG A 231 0.17 14.20 0.30
C ARG A 231 -0.28 14.98 -0.93
N SER A 232 -1.10 16.01 -0.74
CA SER A 232 -1.51 16.96 -1.77
C SER A 232 -0.36 17.83 -2.30
N HIS A 233 0.74 17.97 -1.57
CA HIS A 233 1.92 18.73 -1.98
C HIS A 233 2.94 17.89 -2.75
N LEU A 234 2.78 16.57 -2.80
CA LEU A 234 3.57 15.74 -3.72
C LEU A 234 3.19 16.13 -5.15
N ARG A 235 4.06 16.86 -5.81
CA ARG A 235 3.86 17.18 -7.23
C ARG A 235 3.77 15.85 -7.99
N THR A 236 2.60 15.60 -8.59
CA THR A 236 2.49 14.52 -9.57
C THR A 236 3.50 14.77 -10.66
N MET A 237 4.44 13.84 -10.87
CA MET A 237 5.34 13.94 -12.02
C MET A 237 4.48 14.06 -13.28
N PRO A 238 4.75 15.02 -14.17
CA PRO A 238 3.99 15.14 -15.40
C PRO A 238 4.05 13.80 -16.16
N ARG A 239 2.92 13.36 -16.70
CA ARG A 239 2.93 12.28 -17.69
C ARG A 239 3.90 12.72 -18.79
N ARG A 240 4.82 11.84 -19.22
CA ARG A 240 5.55 12.09 -20.45
C ARG A 240 4.50 12.39 -21.50
N SER A 241 4.56 13.58 -22.08
CA SER A 241 3.76 13.90 -23.24
C SER A 241 4.04 12.82 -24.28
N GLU A 242 3.01 12.11 -24.69
CA GLU A 242 3.07 11.37 -25.94
C GLU A 242 3.50 12.39 -26.98
N ASN A 243 4.66 12.16 -27.60
CA ASN A 243 5.11 13.00 -28.69
C ASN A 243 4.01 12.99 -29.74
N ASP A 244 3.37 14.13 -29.94
CA ASP A 244 2.62 14.41 -31.14
C ASP A 244 3.55 14.24 -32.35
N GLY A 245 3.51 13.03 -32.89
CA GLY A 245 4.10 12.75 -34.20
C GLY A 245 3.24 13.39 -35.27
N THR A 246 3.42 14.69 -35.48
CA THR A 246 3.00 15.35 -36.70
C THR A 246 4.21 15.55 -37.56
N SER A 247 4.36 14.72 -38.57
CA SER A 247 4.89 15.08 -39.92
C SER A 247 4.67 13.90 -40.82
#